data_5c99dbded59b8575eadf57b1999ff09c
#
_entry.id   5c99dbded59b8575eadf57b1999ff09c
#
_cell.length_a   1.000
_cell.length_b   1.000
_cell.length_c   1.000
_cell.angle_alpha   90.00
_cell.angle_beta   90.00
_cell.angle_gamma   90.00
#
_symmetry.space_group_name_H-M   'P 1'
#
loop_
_entity.id
_entity.type
_entity.pdbx_description
1 polymer ?
#
loop_
_entity_poly.entity_id
_entity_poly.type
_entity_poly.pdbx_seq_one_letter_code
_entity_poly.pdbx_strand_id
1 'polypeptide(L)'
;AIRYGVEHFRRNRGICMGAIIWQLNDCWPVASWSSIDYYGRWKALHYYAKRFFAPLMLSCDEEGILTQDINPNPEPFEVKKSIHLCISNESMYDEVVIVNWKHRKNTGEIIKEKSYKVEIKKLSSVWLEKITLPELSLYDEYISYEMIKDNKVISSGTTIFCAPKHFKFI
;
A
#
# COMPACT_ATOMS: atom_id res chain seq x y z
N ALA A 1 -10.57 2.76 -0.94
CA ALA A 1 -10.61 4.15 -0.45
C ALA A 1 -10.02 4.26 0.97
N ILE A 2 -10.55 3.59 2.02
CA ILE A 2 -10.12 3.76 3.43
C ILE A 2 -8.65 3.42 3.64
N ARG A 3 -8.19 2.25 3.14
CA ARG A 3 -6.77 1.87 3.19
C ARG A 3 -5.87 2.99 2.66
N TYR A 4 -6.20 3.51 1.50
CA TYR A 4 -5.43 4.57 0.83
C TYR A 4 -5.30 5.82 1.70
N GLY A 5 -6.42 6.27 2.29
CA GLY A 5 -6.42 7.44 3.17
C GLY A 5 -5.59 7.22 4.43
N VAL A 6 -5.73 6.08 5.11
CA VAL A 6 -4.96 5.80 6.34
C VAL A 6 -3.47 5.64 6.06
N GLU A 7 -3.10 4.94 4.99
CA GLU A 7 -1.70 4.83 4.59
C GLU A 7 -1.12 6.21 4.24
N HIS A 8 -1.88 7.06 3.54
CA HIS A 8 -1.48 8.44 3.24
C HIS A 8 -1.25 9.26 4.51
N PHE A 9 -2.16 9.20 5.49
CA PHE A 9 -2.01 9.90 6.76
C PHE A 9 -0.76 9.45 7.51
N ARG A 10 -0.50 8.16 7.56
CA ARG A 10 0.67 7.61 8.23
C ARG A 10 1.99 7.97 7.54
N ARG A 11 2.01 8.05 6.21
CA ARG A 11 3.16 8.56 5.45
C ARG A 11 3.47 10.02 5.78
N ASN A 12 2.45 10.80 6.09
CA ASN A 12 2.55 12.22 6.44
C ASN A 12 2.55 12.46 7.96
N ARG A 13 3.21 11.57 8.71
CA ARG A 13 3.39 11.73 10.15
C ARG A 13 3.99 13.10 10.49
N GLY A 14 3.44 13.75 11.52
CA GLY A 14 3.81 15.12 11.91
C GLY A 14 2.79 16.15 11.39
N ILE A 15 2.15 15.89 10.24
CA ILE A 15 1.04 16.69 9.72
C ILE A 15 -0.29 16.04 10.13
N CYS A 16 -0.43 14.74 9.86
CA CYS A 16 -1.59 13.95 10.29
C CYS A 16 -1.16 12.89 11.30
N MET A 17 -1.72 12.94 12.50
CA MET A 17 -1.29 12.12 13.64
C MET A 17 -2.26 10.99 14.00
N GLY A 18 -3.30 10.77 13.22
CA GLY A 18 -4.23 9.69 13.47
C GLY A 18 -5.33 9.56 12.43
N ALA A 19 -6.03 8.43 12.49
CA ALA A 19 -7.20 8.17 11.67
C ALA A 19 -8.24 7.43 12.50
N ILE A 20 -9.50 7.85 12.40
CA ILE A 20 -10.64 7.19 13.04
C ILE A 20 -11.52 6.62 11.94
N ILE A 21 -11.87 5.35 12.08
CA ILE A 21 -12.73 4.66 11.14
C ILE A 21 -14.11 4.43 11.76
N TRP A 22 -15.12 4.89 11.11
CA TRP A 22 -16.50 4.57 11.43
C TRP A 22 -16.95 3.41 10.53
N GLN A 23 -17.29 2.27 11.06
CA GLN A 23 -17.29 1.86 12.45
C GLN A 23 -16.68 0.46 12.57
N LEU A 24 -16.34 0.04 13.80
CA LEU A 24 -15.69 -1.24 14.03
C LEU A 24 -16.62 -2.42 13.69
N ASN A 25 -17.82 -2.45 14.28
CA ASN A 25 -18.75 -3.57 14.14
C ASN A 25 -20.21 -3.10 13.98
N ASP A 26 -21.03 -4.00 13.44
CA ASP A 26 -22.48 -3.82 13.36
C ASP A 26 -23.16 -4.18 14.68
N CYS A 27 -24.22 -3.46 15.01
CA CYS A 27 -25.09 -3.75 16.16
C CYS A 27 -26.35 -4.53 15.76
N TRP A 28 -26.61 -4.74 14.47
CA TRP A 28 -27.69 -5.55 13.91
C TRP A 28 -27.31 -6.10 12.54
N PRO A 29 -28.00 -7.15 12.03
CA PRO A 29 -27.70 -7.71 10.72
C PRO A 29 -28.08 -6.73 9.59
N VAL A 30 -27.10 -6.09 8.98
CA VAL A 30 -27.31 -5.10 7.93
C VAL A 30 -26.10 -5.03 6.99
N ALA A 31 -26.30 -4.59 5.77
CA ALA A 31 -25.21 -4.18 4.90
C ALA A 31 -24.72 -2.78 5.33
N SER A 32 -23.45 -2.67 5.73
CA SER A 32 -22.89 -1.44 6.27
C SER A 32 -21.39 -1.31 5.95
N TRP A 33 -20.85 -0.17 6.33
CA TRP A 33 -19.41 0.15 6.26
C TRP A 33 -18.57 -0.37 7.45
N SER A 34 -19.18 -1.09 8.41
CA SER A 34 -18.44 -1.69 9.51
C SER A 34 -17.34 -2.64 9.04
N SER A 35 -16.32 -2.84 9.84
CA SER A 35 -15.24 -3.79 9.53
C SER A 35 -15.53 -5.21 10.02
N ILE A 36 -16.42 -5.36 11.00
CA ILE A 36 -16.90 -6.64 11.53
C ILE A 36 -18.43 -6.65 11.44
N ASP A 37 -19.01 -7.73 10.91
CA ASP A 37 -20.46 -7.82 10.81
C ASP A 37 -21.11 -8.18 12.17
N TYR A 38 -22.44 -8.16 12.20
CA TYR A 38 -23.22 -8.49 13.40
C TYR A 38 -22.91 -9.87 13.99
N TYR A 39 -22.54 -10.83 13.15
CA TYR A 39 -22.20 -12.21 13.56
C TYR A 39 -20.72 -12.39 13.94
N GLY A 40 -19.95 -11.31 14.04
CA GLY A 40 -18.54 -11.34 14.39
C GLY A 40 -17.59 -11.71 13.22
N ARG A 41 -18.09 -11.77 11.99
CA ARG A 41 -17.26 -12.10 10.82
C ARG A 41 -16.49 -10.88 10.34
N TRP A 42 -15.22 -11.06 10.05
CA TRP A 42 -14.37 -9.99 9.54
C TRP A 42 -14.67 -9.72 8.07
N LYS A 43 -14.98 -8.49 7.75
CA LYS A 43 -15.07 -8.00 6.38
C LYS A 43 -13.68 -7.63 5.84
N ALA A 44 -13.54 -7.44 4.53
CA ALA A 44 -12.28 -7.05 3.90
C ALA A 44 -11.59 -5.87 4.58
N LEU A 45 -12.35 -4.86 5.01
CA LEU A 45 -11.81 -3.69 5.72
C LEU A 45 -11.05 -4.08 7.00
N HIS A 46 -11.52 -5.09 7.76
CA HIS A 46 -10.88 -5.50 9.01
C HIS A 46 -9.49 -6.12 8.77
N TYR A 47 -9.36 -6.93 7.72
CA TYR A 47 -8.06 -7.48 7.31
C TYR A 47 -7.09 -6.39 6.86
N TYR A 48 -7.58 -5.38 6.15
CA TYR A 48 -6.77 -4.21 5.80
C TYR A 48 -6.43 -3.35 7.02
N ALA A 49 -7.37 -3.17 7.96
CA ALA A 49 -7.15 -2.41 9.19
C ALA A 49 -6.03 -3.02 10.04
N LYS A 50 -5.99 -4.35 10.16
CA LYS A 50 -4.88 -5.06 10.80
C LYS A 50 -3.51 -4.69 10.20
N ARG A 51 -3.45 -4.44 8.88
CA ARG A 51 -2.22 -4.08 8.18
C ARG A 51 -1.88 -2.61 8.34
N PHE A 52 -2.83 -1.71 8.04
CA PHE A 52 -2.55 -0.27 8.06
C PHE A 52 -2.54 0.35 9.47
N PHE A 53 -2.93 -0.40 10.51
CA PHE A 53 -2.73 -0.03 11.92
C PHE A 53 -1.61 -0.81 12.60
N ALA A 54 -0.86 -1.64 11.88
CA ALA A 54 0.30 -2.32 12.47
C ALA A 54 1.36 -1.29 12.92
N PRO A 55 2.06 -1.52 14.03
CA PRO A 55 3.09 -0.60 14.53
C PRO A 55 4.16 -0.27 13.48
N LEU A 56 4.62 -1.28 12.75
CA LEU A 56 5.47 -1.11 11.57
C LEU A 56 4.66 -1.39 10.31
N MET A 57 4.65 -0.45 9.38
CA MET A 57 3.90 -0.53 8.14
C MET A 57 4.77 -0.12 6.95
N LEU A 58 4.76 -0.92 5.91
CA LEU A 58 5.26 -0.55 4.58
C LEU A 58 4.08 -0.19 3.69
N SER A 59 4.11 0.97 3.10
CA SER A 59 3.11 1.45 2.14
C SER A 59 3.75 1.96 0.87
N CYS A 60 2.95 2.02 -0.18
CA CYS A 60 3.36 2.53 -1.49
C CYS A 60 2.50 3.73 -1.86
N ASP A 61 3.16 4.79 -2.30
CA ASP A 61 2.55 5.89 -3.01
C ASP A 61 2.85 5.69 -4.49
N GLU A 62 1.85 5.27 -5.24
CA GLU A 62 2.02 4.98 -6.66
C GLU A 62 1.47 6.08 -7.54
N GLU A 63 2.13 6.34 -8.65
CA GLU A 63 1.56 7.06 -9.78
C GLU A 63 1.17 6.06 -10.87
N GLY A 64 -0.07 6.09 -11.27
CA GLY A 64 -0.64 5.24 -12.30
C GLY A 64 -1.92 5.87 -12.85
N ILE A 65 -2.64 5.18 -13.71
CA ILE A 65 -3.81 5.74 -14.39
C ILE A 65 -4.92 6.22 -13.43
N LEU A 66 -5.00 5.64 -12.22
CA LEU A 66 -6.03 5.99 -11.23
C LEU A 66 -5.63 7.11 -10.27
N THR A 67 -4.36 7.51 -10.26
CA THR A 67 -3.80 8.50 -9.32
C THR A 67 -3.35 9.78 -10.00
N GLN A 68 -3.38 9.82 -11.33
CA GLN A 68 -3.14 11.05 -12.09
C GLN A 68 -4.43 11.85 -12.25
N ASP A 69 -4.30 13.17 -12.34
CA ASP A 69 -5.44 14.06 -12.59
C ASP A 69 -6.13 13.66 -13.89
N ILE A 70 -7.42 13.36 -13.78
CA ILE A 70 -8.25 13.01 -14.93
C ILE A 70 -8.83 14.32 -15.49
N ASN A 71 -8.33 14.76 -16.63
CA ASN A 71 -9.00 15.79 -17.40
C ASN A 71 -10.31 15.19 -17.97
N PRO A 72 -11.49 15.77 -17.72
CA PRO A 72 -12.75 15.29 -18.30
C PRO A 72 -12.78 15.33 -19.85
N ASN A 73 -11.90 16.11 -20.47
CA ASN A 73 -11.67 16.11 -21.91
C ASN A 73 -10.23 15.65 -22.21
N PRO A 74 -9.94 14.34 -22.12
CA PRO A 74 -8.57 13.87 -22.20
C PRO A 74 -8.01 14.00 -23.61
N GLU A 75 -7.04 14.85 -23.77
CA GLU A 75 -6.03 14.65 -24.82
C GLU A 75 -5.26 13.36 -24.47
N PRO A 76 -4.76 12.61 -25.46
CA PRO A 76 -3.89 11.49 -25.21
C PRO A 76 -2.74 11.90 -24.29
N PHE A 77 -2.58 11.27 -23.14
CA PHE A 77 -1.52 11.58 -22.20
C PHE A 77 -0.71 10.33 -21.86
N GLU A 78 0.57 10.54 -21.59
CA GLU A 78 1.44 9.47 -21.12
C GLU A 78 1.14 9.13 -19.66
N VAL A 79 0.83 7.87 -19.39
CA VAL A 79 0.62 7.39 -18.02
C VAL A 79 1.97 7.29 -17.33
N LYS A 80 2.21 8.17 -16.36
CA LYS A 80 3.37 8.03 -15.46
C LYS A 80 3.20 6.77 -14.63
N LYS A 81 4.28 6.02 -14.50
CA LYS A 81 4.33 4.80 -13.71
C LYS A 81 5.49 4.90 -12.74
N SER A 82 5.19 5.03 -11.47
CA SER A 82 6.20 5.09 -10.42
C SER A 82 5.69 4.52 -9.11
N ILE A 83 6.63 4.10 -8.27
CA ILE A 83 6.38 3.74 -6.88
C ILE A 83 7.28 4.56 -5.97
N HIS A 84 6.73 4.94 -4.82
CA HIS A 84 7.46 5.58 -3.74
C HIS A 84 7.11 4.86 -2.44
N LEU A 85 8.00 4.01 -1.95
CA LEU A 85 7.77 3.22 -0.76
C LEU A 85 8.07 4.04 0.49
N CYS A 86 7.20 3.90 1.50
CA CYS A 86 7.35 4.56 2.78
C CYS A 86 7.19 3.55 3.92
N ILE A 87 8.12 3.60 4.88
CA ILE A 87 8.03 2.83 6.12
C ILE A 87 7.55 3.77 7.21
N SER A 88 6.49 3.39 7.92
CA SER A 88 5.99 4.13 9.09
C SER A 88 6.23 3.29 10.34
N ASN A 89 6.90 3.89 11.34
CA ASN A 89 7.17 3.30 12.64
C ASN A 89 6.38 4.06 13.72
N GLU A 90 5.36 3.41 14.28
CA GLU A 90 4.55 3.92 15.40
C GLU A 90 4.99 3.31 16.74
N SER A 91 6.06 2.50 16.76
CA SER A 91 6.59 1.94 17.99
C SER A 91 7.43 2.97 18.76
N MET A 92 7.70 2.67 20.02
CA MET A 92 8.54 3.49 20.89
C MET A 92 10.03 3.15 20.75
N TYR A 93 10.42 2.32 19.77
CA TYR A 93 11.78 1.85 19.56
C TYR A 93 12.25 2.17 18.14
N ASP A 94 13.56 2.42 18.03
CA ASP A 94 14.23 2.43 16.73
C ASP A 94 14.25 1.01 16.15
N GLU A 95 14.05 0.88 14.86
CA GLU A 95 13.90 -0.40 14.21
C GLU A 95 14.84 -0.54 13.02
N VAL A 96 15.26 -1.77 12.74
CA VAL A 96 16.01 -2.13 11.54
C VAL A 96 15.21 -3.17 10.77
N VAL A 97 14.94 -2.88 9.51
CA VAL A 97 14.14 -3.73 8.64
C VAL A 97 14.82 -3.93 7.28
N ILE A 98 14.43 -4.97 6.58
CA ILE A 98 14.77 -5.18 5.18
C ILE A 98 13.50 -4.92 4.36
N VAL A 99 13.61 -4.10 3.34
CA VAL A 99 12.53 -3.83 2.38
C VAL A 99 12.93 -4.38 1.03
N ASN A 100 12.11 -5.26 0.50
CA ASN A 100 12.26 -5.79 -0.86
C ASN A 100 11.12 -5.27 -1.73
N TRP A 101 11.41 -4.93 -2.99
CA TRP A 101 10.38 -4.80 -4.00
C TRP A 101 10.77 -5.58 -5.25
N LYS A 102 9.74 -6.04 -5.98
CA LYS A 102 9.90 -6.86 -7.18
C LYS A 102 8.92 -6.39 -8.25
N HIS A 103 9.44 -6.11 -9.43
CA HIS A 103 8.69 -5.95 -10.66
C HIS A 103 8.41 -7.32 -11.24
N ARG A 104 7.16 -7.64 -11.44
CA ARG A 104 6.72 -8.98 -11.87
C ARG A 104 5.77 -8.90 -13.05
N LYS A 105 5.82 -9.94 -13.89
CA LYS A 105 4.72 -10.26 -14.80
C LYS A 105 3.54 -10.86 -14.02
N ASN A 106 2.36 -10.84 -14.61
CA ASN A 106 1.16 -11.49 -14.05
C ASN A 106 1.34 -13.00 -13.82
N THR A 107 2.27 -13.66 -14.51
CA THR A 107 2.70 -15.05 -14.27
C THR A 107 3.47 -15.24 -12.96
N GLY A 108 3.87 -14.15 -12.29
CA GLY A 108 4.73 -14.17 -11.11
C GLY A 108 6.24 -14.11 -11.40
N GLU A 109 6.64 -14.20 -12.67
CA GLU A 109 8.04 -14.06 -13.09
C GLU A 109 8.61 -12.70 -12.67
N ILE A 110 9.81 -12.70 -12.08
CA ILE A 110 10.50 -11.48 -11.64
C ILE A 110 11.28 -10.91 -12.79
N ILE A 111 11.01 -9.66 -13.15
CA ILE A 111 11.73 -8.89 -14.17
C ILE A 111 12.89 -8.12 -13.52
N LYS A 112 12.63 -7.51 -12.37
CA LYS A 112 13.59 -6.69 -11.62
C LYS A 112 13.27 -6.75 -10.14
N GLU A 113 14.30 -6.70 -9.31
CA GLU A 113 14.12 -6.61 -7.86
C GLU A 113 15.22 -5.76 -7.21
N LYS A 114 14.92 -5.26 -6.02
CA LYS A 114 15.89 -4.55 -5.19
C LYS A 114 15.56 -4.74 -3.71
N SER A 115 16.62 -4.76 -2.90
CA SER A 115 16.55 -4.88 -1.45
C SER A 115 17.25 -3.71 -0.78
N TYR A 116 16.68 -3.24 0.33
CA TYR A 116 17.22 -2.17 1.16
C TYR A 116 17.26 -2.62 2.61
N LYS A 117 18.37 -2.36 3.30
CA LYS A 117 18.42 -2.39 4.76
C LYS A 117 18.17 -0.98 5.26
N VAL A 118 17.15 -0.79 6.08
CA VAL A 118 16.66 0.53 6.51
C VAL A 118 16.62 0.58 8.02
N GLU A 119 17.23 1.63 8.58
CA GLU A 119 17.07 2.02 9.97
C GLU A 119 15.97 3.08 10.04
N ILE A 120 14.98 2.86 10.88
CA ILE A 120 13.88 3.80 11.09
C ILE A 120 13.74 4.15 12.55
N LYS A 121 13.75 5.43 12.83
CA LYS A 121 13.60 5.97 14.19
C LYS A 121 12.19 5.70 14.73
N LYS A 122 12.10 5.59 16.07
CA LYS A 122 10.81 5.55 16.75
C LYS A 122 9.93 6.73 16.33
N LEU A 123 8.63 6.48 16.22
CA LEU A 123 7.62 7.51 15.94
C LEU A 123 7.95 8.35 14.70
N SER A 124 8.44 7.71 13.62
CA SER A 124 8.85 8.39 12.39
C SER A 124 8.37 7.67 11.13
N SER A 125 8.44 8.37 10.02
CA SER A 125 8.25 7.80 8.69
C SER A 125 9.47 8.06 7.82
N VAL A 126 9.90 7.07 7.05
CA VAL A 126 11.06 7.14 6.16
C VAL A 126 10.63 6.77 4.75
N TRP A 127 10.87 7.66 3.81
CA TRP A 127 10.68 7.44 2.39
C TRP A 127 11.94 6.84 1.79
N LEU A 128 11.78 5.81 0.98
CA LEU A 128 12.84 5.29 0.12
C LEU A 128 12.98 6.14 -1.15
N GLU A 129 13.85 5.77 -2.05
CA GLU A 129 13.93 6.44 -3.34
C GLU A 129 12.65 6.22 -4.17
N LYS A 130 12.22 7.23 -4.91
CA LYS A 130 11.14 7.11 -5.89
C LYS A 130 11.67 6.36 -7.11
N ILE A 131 10.95 5.35 -7.55
CA ILE A 131 11.33 4.48 -8.66
C ILE A 131 10.36 4.71 -9.81
N THR A 132 10.86 5.21 -10.92
CA THR A 132 10.11 5.33 -12.17
C THR A 132 10.21 4.05 -12.98
N LEU A 133 9.12 3.65 -13.62
CA LEU A 133 8.94 2.38 -14.30
C LEU A 133 8.37 2.61 -15.72
N PRO A 134 9.07 3.37 -16.60
CA PRO A 134 8.53 3.74 -17.90
C PRO A 134 8.20 2.51 -18.76
N GLU A 135 9.02 1.47 -18.69
CA GLU A 135 8.90 0.24 -19.46
C GLU A 135 7.84 -0.74 -18.93
N LEU A 136 7.25 -0.48 -17.75
CA LEU A 136 6.28 -1.39 -17.14
C LEU A 136 5.01 -1.46 -18.00
N SER A 137 4.56 -2.68 -18.33
CA SER A 137 3.30 -2.92 -19.02
C SER A 137 2.12 -2.76 -18.07
N LEU A 138 1.15 -1.89 -18.43
CA LEU A 138 0.04 -1.50 -17.55
C LEU A 138 -0.91 -2.65 -17.19
N TYR A 139 -1.06 -3.63 -18.08
CA TYR A 139 -2.16 -4.59 -17.99
C TYR A 139 -1.75 -5.98 -17.55
N ASP A 140 -0.47 -6.28 -17.49
CA ASP A 140 0.07 -7.61 -17.21
C ASP A 140 1.33 -7.62 -16.34
N GLU A 141 1.76 -6.45 -15.87
CA GLU A 141 2.88 -6.34 -14.94
C GLU A 141 2.48 -5.56 -13.69
N TYR A 142 3.09 -5.93 -12.56
CA TYR A 142 2.80 -5.34 -11.26
C TYR A 142 4.03 -5.25 -10.39
N ILE A 143 3.94 -4.47 -9.33
CA ILE A 143 4.97 -4.41 -8.29
C ILE A 143 4.46 -5.12 -7.04
N SER A 144 5.26 -6.01 -6.49
CA SER A 144 5.11 -6.54 -5.14
C SER A 144 6.19 -5.97 -4.23
N TYR A 145 5.86 -5.72 -2.97
CA TYR A 145 6.80 -5.23 -1.99
C TYR A 145 6.53 -5.86 -0.62
N GLU A 146 7.59 -6.01 0.16
CA GLU A 146 7.53 -6.62 1.48
C GLU A 146 8.55 -6.00 2.42
N MET A 147 8.25 -6.02 3.70
CA MET A 147 9.14 -5.61 4.77
C MET A 147 9.37 -6.79 5.71
N ILE A 148 10.64 -7.07 5.97
CA ILE A 148 11.11 -8.21 6.74
C ILE A 148 11.78 -7.70 8.01
N LYS A 149 11.40 -8.26 9.14
CA LYS A 149 12.07 -8.09 10.44
C LYS A 149 12.22 -9.46 11.09
N ASP A 150 13.41 -9.75 11.66
CA ASP A 150 13.72 -11.02 12.32
C ASP A 150 13.38 -12.26 11.45
N ASN A 151 13.74 -12.18 10.17
CA ASN A 151 13.48 -13.19 9.13
C ASN A 151 11.97 -13.49 8.88
N LYS A 152 11.08 -12.59 9.30
CA LYS A 152 9.63 -12.72 9.06
C LYS A 152 9.12 -11.55 8.23
N VAL A 153 8.27 -11.83 7.26
CA VAL A 153 7.53 -10.78 6.55
C VAL A 153 6.48 -10.21 7.50
N ILE A 154 6.63 -8.94 7.85
CA ILE A 154 5.74 -8.22 8.79
C ILE A 154 4.79 -7.26 8.09
N SER A 155 5.10 -6.86 6.87
CA SER A 155 4.23 -6.02 6.03
C SER A 155 4.47 -6.36 4.57
N SER A 156 3.42 -6.37 3.77
CA SER A 156 3.53 -6.62 2.32
C SER A 156 2.37 -6.00 1.56
N GLY A 157 2.60 -5.74 0.29
CA GLY A 157 1.56 -5.24 -0.60
C GLY A 157 1.91 -5.46 -2.07
N THR A 158 0.93 -5.15 -2.90
CA THR A 158 1.06 -5.15 -4.35
C THR A 158 0.42 -3.90 -4.91
N THR A 159 0.93 -3.43 -6.04
CA THR A 159 0.33 -2.32 -6.77
C THR A 159 0.30 -2.62 -8.26
N ILE A 160 -0.81 -2.27 -8.90
CA ILE A 160 -1.03 -2.28 -10.34
C ILE A 160 -1.27 -0.83 -10.79
N PHE A 161 -0.98 -0.52 -12.04
CA PHE A 161 -1.00 0.86 -12.55
C PHE A 161 -2.22 1.18 -13.42
N CYS A 162 -3.16 0.23 -13.50
CA CYS A 162 -4.44 0.39 -14.20
C CYS A 162 -5.62 0.01 -13.30
N ALA A 163 -6.83 0.26 -13.75
CA ALA A 163 -8.02 -0.23 -13.04
C ALA A 163 -8.02 -1.77 -12.97
N PRO A 164 -8.35 -2.37 -11.80
CA PRO A 164 -8.30 -3.83 -11.63
C PRO A 164 -9.08 -4.62 -12.70
N LYS A 165 -10.20 -4.08 -13.20
CA LYS A 165 -11.00 -4.69 -14.27
C LYS A 165 -10.28 -4.82 -15.61
N HIS A 166 -9.17 -4.09 -15.79
CA HIS A 166 -8.37 -4.12 -17.03
C HIS A 166 -7.07 -4.92 -16.87
N PHE A 167 -6.72 -5.27 -15.63
CA PHE A 167 -5.53 -6.08 -15.38
C PHE A 167 -5.79 -7.54 -15.77
N LYS A 168 -4.85 -8.15 -16.47
CA LYS A 168 -4.93 -9.56 -16.91
C LYS A 168 -4.49 -10.47 -15.77
N PHE A 169 -5.42 -10.82 -14.89
CA PHE A 169 -5.19 -11.86 -13.89
C PHE A 169 -5.12 -13.24 -14.58
N ILE A 170 -4.24 -14.12 -14.08
CA ILE A 170 -4.10 -15.52 -14.53
C ILE A 170 -4.69 -16.42 -13.45
#